data_a3061df7894ad82c2b5feb22370a7263
#
_entry.id   a3061df7894ad82c2b5feb22370a7263
#
_cell.length_a   1.000
_cell.length_b   1.000
_cell.length_c   1.000
_cell.angle_alpha   90.00
_cell.angle_beta   90.00
_cell.angle_gamma   90.00
#
_symmetry.space_group_name_H-M   'P 1'
#
loop_
_entity.id
_entity.type
_entity.pdbx_description
1 polymer ?
#
loop_
_entity_poly.entity_id
_entity_poly.type
_entity_poly.pdbx_seq_one_letter_code
_entity_poly.pdbx_strand_id
1 'polypeptide(L)'
;ENRNFQDVYSDPGKLSETKNKFGEMVADVAGGKAYLIGDGFTKDGQHPFIDEVDLNTLQKKRLYTSKLSSAKEDIIDIIDISKGTVLTRQQSPSIYPNYLLKNIKSNKISSVTAFTNPFESIGNIYKEVIKYKRNDGVELTGTLYLPAGYNRKNPAEKLPLLIWAYPAEYKDKNTAGQNTQNAQDFTFPSYG
;
A
#
# COMPACT_ATOMS: atom_id res chain seq x y z
N GLU A 1 10.88 -0.79 21.93
CA GLU A 1 10.18 -1.84 21.18
C GLU A 1 11.17 -2.58 20.26
N ASN A 2 11.29 -3.90 20.40
CA ASN A 2 12.14 -4.73 19.53
C ASN A 2 11.36 -5.04 18.23
N ARG A 3 11.30 -4.08 17.32
CA ARG A 3 10.67 -4.24 16.03
C ARG A 3 11.63 -4.89 15.02
N ASN A 4 11.19 -5.93 14.34
CA ASN A 4 11.87 -6.43 13.16
C ASN A 4 11.43 -5.64 11.93
N PHE A 5 12.22 -4.67 11.50
CA PHE A 5 11.91 -3.83 10.34
C PHE A 5 11.89 -4.58 8.99
N GLN A 6 12.37 -5.81 8.96
CA GLN A 6 12.32 -6.67 7.77
C GLN A 6 11.05 -7.51 7.70
N ASP A 7 10.29 -7.58 8.80
CA ASP A 7 9.00 -8.28 8.84
C ASP A 7 7.86 -7.32 8.58
N VAL A 8 7.52 -7.14 7.30
CA VAL A 8 6.47 -6.22 6.87
C VAL A 8 5.06 -6.71 7.23
N TYR A 9 4.89 -8.02 7.47
CA TYR A 9 3.59 -8.57 7.84
C TYR A 9 3.24 -8.31 9.31
N SER A 10 4.23 -8.08 10.15
CA SER A 10 4.05 -7.69 11.56
C SER A 10 4.18 -6.18 11.80
N ASP A 11 4.30 -5.39 10.74
CA ASP A 11 4.46 -3.93 10.86
C ASP A 11 3.25 -3.31 11.60
N PRO A 12 3.48 -2.68 12.77
CA PRO A 12 2.42 -2.05 13.53
C PRO A 12 1.88 -0.76 12.91
N GLY A 13 2.49 -0.27 11.84
CA GLY A 13 2.22 1.02 11.23
C GLY A 13 3.10 2.14 11.76
N LYS A 14 2.94 3.31 11.16
CA LYS A 14 3.61 4.56 11.52
C LYS A 14 2.71 5.38 12.42
N LEU A 15 3.32 6.08 13.37
CA LEU A 15 2.60 7.02 14.23
C LEU A 15 2.02 8.16 13.37
N SER A 16 0.75 8.47 13.56
CA SER A 16 0.15 9.68 13.01
C SER A 16 0.74 10.90 13.71
N GLU A 17 1.13 11.90 12.92
CA GLU A 17 1.82 13.08 13.40
C GLU A 17 1.06 14.34 12.99
N THR A 18 1.17 15.38 13.79
CA THR A 18 0.63 16.72 13.53
C THR A 18 1.66 17.78 13.80
N LYS A 19 1.48 18.98 13.25
CA LYS A 19 2.35 20.12 13.55
C LYS A 19 1.88 20.83 14.83
N ASN A 20 2.80 21.03 15.76
CA ASN A 20 2.55 21.86 16.93
C ASN A 20 2.58 23.36 16.55
N LYS A 21 2.31 24.22 17.52
CA LYS A 21 2.33 25.70 17.33
C LYS A 21 3.68 26.29 16.90
N PHE A 22 4.75 25.53 17.01
CA PHE A 22 6.10 25.94 16.61
C PHE A 22 6.47 25.37 15.21
N GLY A 23 5.57 24.60 14.57
CA GLY A 23 5.79 23.98 13.27
C GLY A 23 6.54 22.65 13.32
N GLU A 24 6.81 22.11 14.52
CA GLU A 24 7.47 20.82 14.70
C GLU A 24 6.46 19.66 14.56
N MET A 25 6.90 18.54 13.97
CA MET A 25 6.10 17.32 13.90
C MET A 25 6.10 16.65 15.26
N VAL A 26 4.93 16.40 15.79
CA VAL A 26 4.70 15.71 17.06
C VAL A 26 3.62 14.64 16.87
N ALA A 27 3.59 13.64 17.75
CA ALA A 27 2.53 12.65 17.74
C ALA A 27 1.16 13.31 17.83
N ASP A 28 0.23 12.89 16.95
CA ASP A 28 -1.17 13.31 17.04
C ASP A 28 -1.84 12.55 18.19
N VAL A 29 -2.04 13.24 19.32
CA VAL A 29 -2.61 12.68 20.54
C VAL A 29 -3.91 13.39 20.88
N ALA A 30 -5.00 12.63 20.94
CA ALA A 30 -6.29 13.14 21.32
C ALA A 30 -6.90 12.28 22.45
N GLY A 31 -7.24 12.90 23.59
CA GLY A 31 -7.88 12.22 24.71
C GLY A 31 -7.04 11.06 25.31
N GLY A 32 -5.71 11.19 25.33
CA GLY A 32 -4.79 10.14 25.82
C GLY A 32 -4.60 8.98 24.85
N LYS A 33 -4.94 9.16 23.59
CA LYS A 33 -4.84 8.15 22.55
C LYS A 33 -3.95 8.64 21.40
N ALA A 34 -3.13 7.76 20.87
CA ALA A 34 -2.34 7.94 19.67
C ALA A 34 -2.86 7.02 18.56
N TYR A 35 -2.50 7.31 17.31
CA TYR A 35 -3.00 6.57 16.15
C TYR A 35 -1.85 6.07 15.29
N LEU A 36 -2.01 4.87 14.76
CA LEU A 36 -1.05 4.24 13.84
C LEU A 36 -1.71 4.05 12.49
N ILE A 37 -1.02 4.40 11.43
CA ILE A 37 -1.40 4.15 10.05
C ILE A 37 -0.46 3.08 9.50
N GLY A 38 -1.01 1.93 9.09
CA GLY A 38 -0.23 0.81 8.58
C GLY A 38 -0.60 0.42 7.15
N ASP A 39 0.40 -0.06 6.41
CA ASP A 39 0.23 -0.57 5.05
C ASP A 39 -0.54 -1.89 5.00
N GLY A 40 -0.48 -2.68 6.09
CA GLY A 40 -1.26 -3.89 6.25
C GLY A 40 -0.94 -4.99 5.25
N PHE A 41 0.32 -5.17 4.90
CA PHE A 41 0.74 -6.30 4.04
C PHE A 41 0.51 -7.63 4.74
N THR A 42 0.02 -8.60 3.99
CA THR A 42 -0.21 -9.97 4.40
C THR A 42 0.12 -10.94 3.26
N LYS A 43 0.06 -12.24 3.51
CA LYS A 43 0.20 -13.24 2.44
C LYS A 43 -0.89 -13.14 1.38
N ASP A 44 -2.06 -12.63 1.77
CA ASP A 44 -3.25 -12.55 0.91
C ASP A 44 -3.39 -11.21 0.19
N GLY A 45 -2.57 -10.22 0.55
CA GLY A 45 -2.57 -8.90 -0.08
C GLY A 45 -2.30 -7.77 0.91
N GLN A 46 -2.62 -6.57 0.48
CA GLN A 46 -2.45 -5.34 1.24
C GLN A 46 -3.80 -4.85 1.79
N HIS A 47 -3.86 -4.62 3.10
CA HIS A 47 -5.04 -4.16 3.82
C HIS A 47 -4.71 -2.98 4.73
N PRO A 48 -4.51 -1.77 4.18
CA PRO A 48 -4.17 -0.59 4.96
C PRO A 48 -5.12 -0.37 6.11
N PHE A 49 -4.59 0.08 7.23
CA PHE A 49 -5.36 0.15 8.46
C PHE A 49 -5.05 1.37 9.32
N ILE A 50 -5.97 1.67 10.24
CA ILE A 50 -5.79 2.62 11.33
C ILE A 50 -6.03 1.91 12.65
N ASP A 51 -5.05 1.96 13.54
CA ASP A 51 -5.15 1.50 14.92
C ASP A 51 -5.11 2.69 15.89
N GLU A 52 -5.93 2.61 16.92
CA GLU A 52 -5.90 3.48 18.10
C GLU A 52 -5.08 2.79 19.19
N VAL A 53 -4.21 3.52 19.86
CA VAL A 53 -3.42 3.06 21.01
C VAL A 53 -3.75 3.93 22.21
N ASP A 54 -4.28 3.33 23.27
CA ASP A 54 -4.47 4.00 24.55
C ASP A 54 -3.12 4.15 25.26
N LEU A 55 -2.70 5.39 25.53
CA LEU A 55 -1.37 5.67 26.06
C LEU A 55 -1.21 5.31 27.56
N ASN A 56 -2.31 5.07 28.28
CA ASN A 56 -2.26 4.64 29.68
C ASN A 56 -2.16 3.12 29.81
N THR A 57 -2.92 2.40 28.98
CA THR A 57 -3.02 0.94 29.06
C THR A 57 -2.18 0.23 28.01
N LEU A 58 -1.68 0.96 27.00
CA LEU A 58 -0.96 0.46 25.82
C LEU A 58 -1.77 -0.54 24.99
N GLN A 59 -3.09 -0.58 25.22
CA GLN A 59 -3.97 -1.43 24.43
C GLN A 59 -4.21 -0.83 23.05
N LYS A 60 -4.22 -1.71 22.04
CA LYS A 60 -4.42 -1.37 20.65
C LYS A 60 -5.80 -1.83 20.17
N LYS A 61 -6.49 -0.95 19.44
CA LYS A 61 -7.81 -1.22 18.86
C LYS A 61 -7.81 -0.86 17.38
N ARG A 62 -8.19 -1.79 16.50
CA ARG A 62 -8.39 -1.54 15.08
C ARG A 62 -9.63 -0.69 14.85
N LEU A 63 -9.45 0.51 14.28
CA LEU A 63 -10.56 1.42 13.93
C LEU A 63 -11.02 1.23 12.48
N TYR A 64 -10.08 0.97 11.58
CA TYR A 64 -10.35 0.83 10.16
C TYR A 64 -9.41 -0.18 9.52
N THR A 65 -9.92 -0.92 8.55
CA THR A 65 -9.14 -1.74 7.61
C THR A 65 -9.74 -1.56 6.22
N SER A 66 -8.92 -1.25 5.23
CA SER A 66 -9.35 -1.18 3.84
C SER A 66 -9.79 -2.56 3.34
N LYS A 67 -10.93 -2.59 2.66
CA LYS A 67 -11.53 -3.80 2.07
C LYS A 67 -11.58 -3.71 0.54
N LEU A 68 -10.91 -2.72 -0.06
CA LEU A 68 -10.90 -2.58 -1.50
C LEU A 68 -10.11 -3.73 -2.14
N SER A 69 -10.73 -4.38 -3.12
CA SER A 69 -10.11 -5.46 -3.90
C SER A 69 -9.89 -5.08 -5.37
N SER A 70 -10.68 -4.15 -5.89
CA SER A 70 -10.59 -3.66 -7.29
C SER A 70 -9.73 -2.41 -7.45
N ALA A 71 -9.26 -1.83 -6.34
CA ALA A 71 -8.37 -0.69 -6.31
C ALA A 71 -7.46 -0.78 -5.09
N LYS A 72 -6.29 -0.16 -5.16
CA LYS A 72 -5.42 0.08 -4.02
C LYS A 72 -5.88 1.34 -3.31
N GLU A 73 -5.96 1.28 -1.99
CA GLU A 73 -6.17 2.42 -1.12
C GLU A 73 -4.94 2.57 -0.22
N ASP A 74 -4.32 3.74 -0.23
CA ASP A 74 -3.31 4.12 0.74
C ASP A 74 -3.95 5.13 1.71
N ILE A 75 -3.77 4.95 3.01
CA ILE A 75 -4.19 5.92 4.02
C ILE A 75 -3.04 6.90 4.18
N ILE A 76 -3.27 8.17 3.81
CA ILE A 76 -2.23 9.19 3.78
C ILE A 76 -2.15 9.92 5.11
N ASP A 77 -3.33 10.26 5.69
CA ASP A 77 -3.38 11.05 6.91
C ASP A 77 -4.74 10.93 7.61
N ILE A 78 -4.76 11.21 8.90
CA ILE A 78 -5.96 11.33 9.72
C ILE A 78 -6.29 12.81 9.88
N ILE A 79 -7.34 13.27 9.20
CA ILE A 79 -7.73 14.70 9.23
C ILE A 79 -8.54 15.03 10.50
N ASP A 80 -9.48 14.17 10.88
CA ASP A 80 -10.30 14.32 12.08
C ASP A 80 -10.81 12.94 12.51
N ILE A 81 -10.14 12.33 13.47
CA ILE A 81 -10.51 10.99 13.94
C ILE A 81 -11.85 10.99 14.67
N SER A 82 -12.20 12.11 15.34
CA SER A 82 -13.47 12.21 16.06
C SER A 82 -14.65 12.12 15.12
N LYS A 83 -14.54 12.69 13.93
CA LYS A 83 -15.52 12.60 12.83
C LYS A 83 -15.30 11.35 11.95
N GLY A 84 -14.14 10.70 12.08
CA GLY A 84 -13.75 9.59 11.23
C GLY A 84 -13.30 10.01 9.84
N THR A 85 -12.80 11.24 9.67
CA THR A 85 -12.36 11.78 8.39
C THR A 85 -10.88 11.52 8.17
N VAL A 86 -10.54 10.86 7.08
CA VAL A 86 -9.18 10.52 6.68
C VAL A 86 -8.93 10.95 5.24
N LEU A 87 -7.67 11.27 4.95
CA LEU A 87 -7.19 11.46 3.58
C LEU A 87 -6.67 10.13 3.06
N THR A 88 -7.20 9.68 1.94
CA THR A 88 -6.74 8.47 1.25
C THR A 88 -6.29 8.79 -0.16
N ARG A 89 -5.44 7.92 -0.72
CA ARG A 89 -5.12 7.92 -2.14
C ARG A 89 -5.62 6.61 -2.74
N GLN A 90 -6.40 6.70 -3.80
CA GLN A 90 -6.89 5.54 -4.54
C GLN A 90 -6.27 5.45 -5.92
N GLN A 91 -5.97 4.23 -6.35
CA GLN A 91 -5.43 3.93 -7.67
C GLN A 91 -5.79 2.51 -8.11
N SER A 92 -5.69 2.26 -9.42
CA SER A 92 -5.74 0.91 -10.00
C SER A 92 -4.92 0.91 -11.29
N PRO A 93 -4.69 -0.23 -11.95
CA PRO A 93 -4.00 -0.26 -13.24
C PRO A 93 -4.60 0.66 -14.31
N SER A 94 -5.91 0.97 -14.20
CA SER A 94 -6.65 1.85 -15.15
C SER A 94 -7.06 3.19 -14.56
N ILE A 95 -6.89 3.39 -13.25
CA ILE A 95 -7.29 4.64 -12.56
C ILE A 95 -6.03 5.32 -12.02
N TYR A 96 -5.74 6.52 -12.56
CA TYR A 96 -4.61 7.31 -12.09
C TYR A 96 -4.77 7.69 -10.62
N PRO A 97 -3.68 7.69 -9.82
CA PRO A 97 -3.76 8.01 -8.40
C PRO A 97 -4.42 9.35 -8.11
N ASN A 98 -5.47 9.35 -7.30
CA ASN A 98 -6.17 10.55 -6.84
C ASN A 98 -6.40 10.52 -5.34
N TYR A 99 -6.48 11.70 -4.73
CA TYR A 99 -6.71 11.88 -3.31
C TYR A 99 -8.21 12.09 -3.02
N LEU A 100 -8.66 11.47 -1.94
CA LEU A 100 -10.05 11.44 -1.52
C LEU A 100 -10.13 11.72 -0.02
N LEU A 101 -11.14 12.46 0.41
CA LEU A 101 -11.57 12.46 1.80
C LEU A 101 -12.57 11.33 1.98
N LYS A 102 -12.27 10.45 2.92
CA LYS A 102 -13.11 9.32 3.27
C LYS A 102 -13.56 9.42 4.72
N ASN A 103 -14.82 9.16 4.97
CA ASN A 103 -15.32 8.98 6.31
C ASN A 103 -15.36 7.49 6.64
N ILE A 104 -14.50 7.01 7.53
CA ILE A 104 -14.36 5.58 7.86
C ILE A 104 -15.55 5.02 8.66
N LYS A 105 -16.41 5.88 9.23
CA LYS A 105 -17.61 5.48 9.97
C LYS A 105 -18.82 5.29 9.05
N SER A 106 -18.98 6.18 8.06
CA SER A 106 -20.14 6.18 7.15
C SER A 106 -19.82 5.70 5.74
N ASN A 107 -18.54 5.45 5.43
CA ASN A 107 -18.02 5.13 4.09
C ASN A 107 -18.31 6.18 3.02
N LYS A 108 -18.69 7.41 3.39
CA LYS A 108 -18.83 8.51 2.44
C LYS A 108 -17.46 8.93 1.92
N ILE A 109 -17.39 9.18 0.62
CA ILE A 109 -16.16 9.59 -0.09
C ILE A 109 -16.45 10.88 -0.85
N SER A 110 -15.48 11.81 -0.84
CA SER A 110 -15.46 13.00 -1.66
C SER A 110 -14.09 13.19 -2.30
N SER A 111 -14.05 13.58 -3.57
CA SER A 111 -12.79 13.83 -4.28
C SER A 111 -12.12 15.09 -3.77
N VAL A 112 -10.80 15.02 -3.58
CA VAL A 112 -9.91 16.17 -3.32
C VAL A 112 -9.22 16.58 -4.61
N THR A 113 -8.78 15.59 -5.41
CA THR A 113 -8.12 15.82 -6.70
C THR A 113 -8.85 15.09 -7.81
N ALA A 114 -8.60 15.54 -9.06
CA ALA A 114 -9.11 14.92 -10.28
C ALA A 114 -7.98 14.89 -11.33
N PHE A 115 -6.85 14.30 -10.96
CA PHE A 115 -5.72 14.15 -11.88
C PHE A 115 -6.06 13.15 -12.98
N THR A 116 -5.73 13.52 -14.20
CA THR A 116 -5.87 12.66 -15.38
C THR A 116 -4.59 11.86 -15.60
N ASN A 117 -4.73 10.68 -16.21
CA ASN A 117 -3.60 9.85 -16.55
C ASN A 117 -2.74 10.51 -17.66
N PRO A 118 -1.49 10.93 -17.40
CA PRO A 118 -0.63 11.49 -18.43
C PRO A 118 -0.05 10.42 -19.39
N PHE A 119 -0.28 9.13 -19.09
CA PHE A 119 0.28 7.97 -19.80
C PHE A 119 -0.80 7.15 -20.52
N GLU A 120 -1.86 7.79 -21.02
CA GLU A 120 -2.97 7.09 -21.68
C GLU A 120 -2.51 6.20 -22.86
N SER A 121 -1.47 6.63 -23.60
CA SER A 121 -0.91 5.90 -24.73
C SER A 121 -0.35 4.53 -24.37
N ILE A 122 -0.03 4.30 -23.11
CA ILE A 122 0.53 3.03 -22.60
C ILE A 122 -0.37 2.40 -21.51
N GLY A 123 -1.58 2.92 -21.32
CA GLY A 123 -2.52 2.47 -20.28
C GLY A 123 -3.05 1.03 -20.44
N ASN A 124 -2.90 0.42 -21.62
CA ASN A 124 -3.39 -0.92 -21.91
C ASN A 124 -2.34 -2.03 -21.69
N ILE A 125 -1.26 -1.74 -20.98
CA ILE A 125 -0.25 -2.73 -20.62
C ILE A 125 -0.85 -3.72 -19.63
N TYR A 126 -0.63 -5.02 -19.90
CA TYR A 126 -0.99 -6.07 -18.94
C TYR A 126 0.00 -6.08 -17.78
N LYS A 127 -0.52 -6.18 -16.56
CA LYS A 127 0.26 -6.28 -15.35
C LYS A 127 -0.24 -7.41 -14.47
N GLU A 128 0.68 -8.21 -13.93
CA GLU A 128 0.37 -9.31 -13.01
C GLU A 128 1.46 -9.45 -11.95
N VAL A 129 1.07 -9.67 -10.70
CA VAL A 129 2.00 -10.09 -9.65
C VAL A 129 2.12 -11.61 -9.71
N ILE A 130 3.30 -12.11 -10.08
CA ILE A 130 3.61 -13.52 -10.13
C ILE A 130 4.28 -13.96 -8.83
N LYS A 131 3.97 -15.19 -8.37
CA LYS A 131 4.60 -15.84 -7.22
C LYS A 131 5.32 -17.08 -7.69
N TYR A 132 6.53 -17.27 -7.24
CA TYR A 132 7.34 -18.44 -7.59
C TYR A 132 8.27 -18.80 -6.43
N LYS A 133 8.85 -20.01 -6.49
CA LYS A 133 9.79 -20.49 -5.48
C LYS A 133 11.18 -20.59 -6.06
N ARG A 134 12.15 -20.11 -5.31
CA ARG A 134 13.56 -20.36 -5.54
C ARG A 134 13.90 -21.83 -5.20
N ASN A 135 15.00 -22.38 -5.75
CA ASN A 135 15.38 -23.78 -5.57
C ASN A 135 15.57 -24.21 -4.10
N ASP A 136 15.89 -23.27 -3.22
CA ASP A 136 16.01 -23.49 -1.76
C ASP A 136 14.67 -23.36 -1.02
N GLY A 137 13.55 -23.20 -1.73
CA GLY A 137 12.20 -23.14 -1.21
C GLY A 137 11.73 -21.75 -0.75
N VAL A 138 12.56 -20.71 -0.91
CA VAL A 138 12.15 -19.33 -0.58
C VAL A 138 11.11 -18.87 -1.58
N GLU A 139 9.98 -18.35 -1.07
CA GLU A 139 8.94 -17.74 -1.90
C GLU A 139 9.38 -16.36 -2.37
N LEU A 140 9.23 -16.12 -3.66
CA LEU A 140 9.56 -14.87 -4.31
C LEU A 140 8.35 -14.33 -5.05
N THR A 141 8.34 -13.02 -5.25
CA THR A 141 7.34 -12.33 -6.06
C THR A 141 8.02 -11.49 -7.13
N GLY A 142 7.32 -11.30 -8.23
CA GLY A 142 7.72 -10.38 -9.29
C GLY A 142 6.51 -9.74 -9.92
N THR A 143 6.68 -8.58 -10.54
CA THR A 143 5.64 -7.97 -11.34
C THR A 143 5.96 -8.18 -12.81
N LEU A 144 5.08 -8.87 -13.52
CA LEU A 144 5.17 -9.10 -14.95
C LEU A 144 4.42 -8.00 -15.69
N TYR A 145 5.08 -7.37 -16.65
CA TYR A 145 4.48 -6.41 -17.58
C TYR A 145 4.54 -7.00 -19.00
N LEU A 146 3.43 -6.95 -19.72
CA LEU A 146 3.35 -7.40 -21.10
C LEU A 146 2.78 -6.28 -21.98
N PRO A 147 3.23 -6.18 -23.25
CA PRO A 147 2.69 -5.20 -24.19
C PRO A 147 1.17 -5.32 -24.35
N ALA A 148 0.52 -4.22 -24.66
CA ALA A 148 -0.89 -4.20 -24.96
C ALA A 148 -1.22 -5.18 -26.09
N GLY A 149 -2.27 -5.99 -25.91
CA GLY A 149 -2.71 -6.95 -26.92
C GLY A 149 -1.90 -8.25 -27.01
N TYR A 150 -0.87 -8.44 -26.18
CA TYR A 150 -0.11 -9.69 -26.18
C TYR A 150 -0.97 -10.89 -25.74
N ASN A 151 -1.05 -11.90 -26.61
CA ASN A 151 -1.84 -13.09 -26.34
C ASN A 151 -1.04 -14.16 -25.58
N ARG A 152 -1.20 -14.21 -24.26
CA ARG A 152 -0.52 -15.19 -23.39
C ARG A 152 -0.90 -16.65 -23.65
N LYS A 153 -2.12 -16.91 -24.14
CA LYS A 153 -2.63 -18.28 -24.38
C LYS A 153 -2.11 -18.86 -25.68
N ASN A 154 -1.77 -18.00 -26.60
CA ASN A 154 -1.20 -18.39 -27.89
C ASN A 154 -0.10 -17.40 -28.30
N PRO A 155 1.08 -17.50 -27.70
CA PRO A 155 2.17 -16.58 -28.00
C PRO A 155 2.72 -16.91 -29.38
N ALA A 156 2.22 -16.22 -30.41
CA ALA A 156 2.71 -16.36 -31.79
C ALA A 156 4.14 -15.84 -31.94
N GLU A 157 4.56 -14.97 -31.03
CA GLU A 157 5.86 -14.31 -31.06
C GLU A 157 6.54 -14.38 -29.67
N LYS A 158 7.83 -14.74 -29.69
CA LYS A 158 8.68 -14.66 -28.51
C LYS A 158 9.18 -13.22 -28.36
N LEU A 159 8.88 -12.59 -27.22
CA LEU A 159 9.34 -11.24 -26.92
C LEU A 159 10.69 -11.27 -26.20
N PRO A 160 11.53 -10.24 -26.39
CA PRO A 160 12.70 -10.01 -25.54
C PRO A 160 12.27 -9.89 -24.08
N LEU A 161 13.03 -10.46 -23.16
CA LEU A 161 12.78 -10.36 -21.72
C LEU A 161 13.75 -9.35 -21.10
N LEU A 162 13.22 -8.33 -20.46
CA LEU A 162 13.97 -7.43 -19.59
C LEU A 162 13.65 -7.77 -18.14
N ILE A 163 14.66 -8.10 -17.34
CA ILE A 163 14.52 -8.32 -15.90
C ILE A 163 15.14 -7.13 -15.18
N TRP A 164 14.34 -6.46 -14.35
CA TRP A 164 14.79 -5.45 -13.41
C TRP A 164 14.69 -5.99 -12.01
N ALA A 165 15.82 -6.10 -11.31
CA ALA A 165 15.86 -6.60 -9.94
C ALA A 165 16.80 -5.71 -9.13
N TYR A 166 16.38 -5.36 -7.91
CA TYR A 166 17.22 -4.71 -6.93
C TYR A 166 17.36 -5.64 -5.73
N PRO A 167 18.59 -5.99 -5.33
CA PRO A 167 18.78 -6.89 -4.21
C PRO A 167 18.35 -6.23 -2.90
N ALA A 168 17.54 -6.94 -2.12
CA ALA A 168 17.25 -6.60 -0.75
C ALA A 168 17.91 -7.65 0.15
N GLU A 169 18.68 -7.19 1.13
CA GLU A 169 19.30 -8.07 2.12
C GLU A 169 18.31 -8.39 3.22
N TYR A 170 18.10 -9.69 3.49
CA TYR A 170 17.30 -10.17 4.60
C TYR A 170 18.18 -10.96 5.56
N LYS A 171 18.08 -10.64 6.85
CA LYS A 171 18.80 -11.35 7.92
C LYS A 171 18.08 -12.63 8.34
N ASP A 172 16.77 -12.70 8.11
CA ASP A 172 15.94 -13.82 8.51
C ASP A 172 15.24 -14.43 7.28
N LYS A 173 15.42 -15.73 7.10
CA LYS A 173 14.78 -16.51 6.02
C LYS A 173 13.25 -16.43 6.08
N ASN A 174 12.66 -16.31 7.28
CA ASN A 174 11.22 -16.29 7.45
C ASN A 174 10.57 -14.96 6.97
N THR A 175 11.37 -13.89 6.90
CA THR A 175 10.92 -12.58 6.40
C THR A 175 11.33 -12.33 4.95
N ALA A 176 12.27 -13.13 4.43
CA ALA A 176 12.65 -13.07 3.04
C ALA A 176 11.48 -13.47 2.13
N GLY A 177 11.26 -12.70 1.07
CA GLY A 177 10.21 -12.99 0.09
C GLY A 177 8.78 -12.63 0.54
N GLN A 178 8.62 -11.92 1.65
CA GLN A 178 7.31 -11.34 1.99
C GLN A 178 6.83 -10.41 0.86
N ASN A 179 5.57 -10.59 0.46
CA ASN A 179 4.99 -9.84 -0.65
C ASN A 179 4.62 -8.43 -0.22
N THR A 180 5.25 -7.42 -0.82
CA THR A 180 4.93 -6.00 -0.69
C THR A 180 4.36 -5.41 -1.98
N GLN A 181 4.08 -6.24 -2.98
CA GLN A 181 3.51 -5.81 -4.25
C GLN A 181 1.99 -5.83 -4.19
N ASN A 182 1.37 -4.84 -4.80
CA ASN A 182 -0.08 -4.80 -4.96
C ASN A 182 -0.42 -4.78 -6.45
N ALA A 183 -1.23 -5.76 -6.89
CA ALA A 183 -1.66 -5.85 -8.29
C ALA A 183 -2.48 -4.62 -8.73
N GLN A 184 -3.00 -3.86 -7.78
CA GLN A 184 -3.77 -2.64 -8.03
C GLN A 184 -2.92 -1.36 -8.03
N ASP A 185 -1.59 -1.45 -7.89
CA ASP A 185 -0.72 -0.30 -8.14
C ASP A 185 -0.90 0.18 -9.57
N PHE A 186 -0.93 1.50 -9.77
CA PHE A 186 -0.95 2.08 -11.10
C PHE A 186 0.25 1.58 -11.91
N THR A 187 0.06 1.28 -13.20
CA THR A 187 1.01 0.49 -14.00
C THR A 187 2.39 1.14 -14.16
N PHE A 188 2.44 2.46 -14.06
CA PHE A 188 3.71 3.19 -14.15
C PHE A 188 4.11 3.71 -12.77
N PRO A 189 5.10 3.08 -12.12
CA PRO A 189 5.74 3.73 -10.99
C PRO A 189 6.38 5.03 -11.51
N SER A 190 6.12 6.14 -10.82
CA SER A 190 6.91 7.34 -11.02
C SER A 190 8.32 7.05 -10.53
N TYR A 191 9.25 6.84 -11.43
CA TYR A 191 10.65 7.01 -11.12
C TYR A 191 10.90 8.52 -11.11
N GLY A 192 10.79 9.11 -9.93
CA GLY A 192 11.27 10.44 -9.66
C GLY A 192 12.76 10.43 -9.45
#